data_c14a6bcb8d503b628c646f8fab4b5b70
#
_entry.id   c14a6bcb8d503b628c646f8fab4b5b70
#
_cell.length_a   1.000
_cell.length_b   1.000
_cell.length_c   1.000
_cell.angle_alpha   90.00
_cell.angle_beta   90.00
_cell.angle_gamma   90.00
#
_symmetry.space_group_name_H-M   'P 1'
#
loop_
_entity.id
_entity.type
_entity.pdbx_description
1 polymer ?
#
loop_
_entity_poly.entity_id
_entity_poly.type
_entity_poly.pdbx_seq_one_letter_code
_entity_poly.pdbx_strand_id
1 'polypeptide(L)'
;DVTANMVREAEPLIADMWRRVVAINAKRPKLVHMFSTLSAEALNPDHPAHDYFATREEHVVDVARNIRWRVPAGVDAEQMLRAGFAMMDGIQLRWLRKPGQDLNAMWARCEDVLFPLPQWEGCR
;
A
#
# COMPACT_ATOMS: atom_id res chain seq x y z
N ASP A 1 -10.50 -6.68 -5.14
CA ASP A 1 -9.62 -5.60 -4.73
C ASP A 1 -9.93 -5.13 -3.31
N VAL A 2 -8.91 -5.06 -2.47
CA VAL A 2 -9.03 -4.69 -1.05
C VAL A 2 -9.68 -3.31 -0.90
N THR A 3 -9.22 -2.31 -1.65
CA THR A 3 -9.74 -0.95 -1.56
C THR A 3 -11.22 -0.89 -1.97
N ALA A 4 -11.58 -1.55 -3.05
CA ALA A 4 -12.98 -1.58 -3.50
C ALA A 4 -13.90 -2.22 -2.47
N ASN A 5 -13.42 -3.26 -1.77
CA ASN A 5 -14.20 -3.91 -0.71
C ASN A 5 -14.45 -2.99 0.48
N MET A 6 -13.53 -2.08 0.77
CA MET A 6 -13.65 -1.17 1.91
C MET A 6 -14.65 -0.02 1.70
N VAL A 7 -15.09 0.23 0.48
CA VAL A 7 -16.12 1.24 0.18
C VAL A 7 -17.41 0.98 0.96
N ARG A 8 -17.70 -0.29 1.27
CA ARG A 8 -18.93 -0.69 2.00
C ARG A 8 -18.78 -0.64 3.51
N GLU A 9 -17.56 -0.45 4.02
CA GLU A 9 -17.32 -0.41 5.46
C GLU A 9 -17.60 0.99 6.01
N ALA A 10 -18.15 1.05 7.25
CA ALA A 10 -18.35 2.31 7.95
C ALA A 10 -17.00 2.73 8.59
N GLU A 11 -16.50 3.91 8.24
CA GLU A 11 -15.26 4.48 8.78
C GLU A 11 -14.08 3.48 8.84
N PRO A 12 -13.67 2.89 7.69
CA PRO A 12 -12.57 1.94 7.70
C PRO A 12 -11.22 2.60 8.02
N LEU A 13 -10.23 1.78 8.36
CA LEU A 13 -8.89 2.26 8.69
C LEU A 13 -7.95 2.08 7.49
N ILE A 14 -7.17 3.11 7.17
CA ILE A 14 -6.11 3.04 6.15
C ILE A 14 -5.09 1.96 6.54
N ALA A 15 -4.70 1.93 7.82
CA ALA A 15 -3.76 0.92 8.32
C ALA A 15 -4.27 -0.51 8.09
N ASP A 16 -5.57 -0.74 8.28
CA ASP A 16 -6.16 -2.06 8.05
C ASP A 16 -6.14 -2.45 6.57
N MET A 17 -6.41 -1.50 5.68
CA MET A 17 -6.30 -1.74 4.23
C MET A 17 -4.89 -2.24 3.86
N TRP A 18 -3.86 -1.56 4.33
CA TRP A 18 -2.48 -1.96 4.04
C TRP A 18 -2.12 -3.32 4.64
N ARG A 19 -2.57 -3.63 5.86
CA ARG A 19 -2.36 -4.95 6.46
C ARG A 19 -2.98 -6.06 5.62
N ARG A 20 -4.17 -5.84 5.07
CA ARG A 20 -4.82 -6.80 4.17
C ARG A 20 -4.01 -7.03 2.90
N VAL A 21 -3.51 -5.96 2.29
CA VAL A 21 -2.66 -6.04 1.09
C VAL A 21 -1.37 -6.80 1.40
N VAL A 22 -0.71 -6.45 2.50
CA VAL A 22 0.54 -7.11 2.91
C VAL A 22 0.34 -8.60 3.16
N ALA A 23 -0.74 -8.97 3.87
CA ALA A 23 -1.04 -10.38 4.15
C ALA A 23 -1.22 -11.20 2.87
N ILE A 24 -1.87 -10.64 1.86
CA ILE A 24 -2.03 -11.27 0.56
C ILE A 24 -0.68 -11.43 -0.15
N ASN A 25 0.10 -10.34 -0.20
CA ASN A 25 1.38 -10.32 -0.92
C ASN A 25 2.43 -11.22 -0.25
N ALA A 26 2.42 -11.32 1.07
CA ALA A 26 3.34 -12.18 1.81
C ALA A 26 3.24 -13.67 1.39
N LYS A 27 2.09 -14.08 0.90
CA LYS A 27 1.83 -15.45 0.42
C LYS A 27 2.19 -15.66 -1.05
N ARG A 28 2.60 -14.59 -1.75
CA ARG A 28 2.79 -14.61 -3.21
C ARG A 28 4.13 -13.98 -3.62
N PRO A 29 5.26 -14.45 -3.08
CA PRO A 29 6.56 -13.81 -3.37
C PRO A 29 6.92 -13.80 -4.86
N LYS A 30 6.57 -14.85 -5.61
CA LYS A 30 6.86 -14.91 -7.03
C LYS A 30 6.05 -13.89 -7.83
N LEU A 31 4.79 -13.70 -7.47
CA LEU A 31 3.92 -12.71 -8.10
C LEU A 31 4.40 -11.29 -7.80
N VAL A 32 4.77 -11.01 -6.55
CA VAL A 32 5.31 -9.70 -6.14
C VAL A 32 6.63 -9.43 -6.87
N HIS A 33 7.49 -10.44 -6.99
CA HIS A 33 8.75 -10.32 -7.74
C HIS A 33 8.50 -9.96 -9.20
N MET A 34 7.63 -10.69 -9.88
CA MET A 34 7.26 -10.43 -11.27
C MET A 34 6.73 -9.00 -11.44
N PHE A 35 5.83 -8.59 -10.57
CA PHE A 35 5.21 -7.27 -10.62
C PHE A 35 6.22 -6.15 -10.38
N SER A 36 7.11 -6.33 -9.41
CA SER A 36 8.17 -5.35 -9.11
C SER A 36 9.15 -5.21 -10.26
N THR A 37 9.55 -6.32 -10.87
CA THR A 37 10.44 -6.32 -12.04
C THR A 37 9.79 -5.61 -13.22
N LEU A 38 8.53 -5.95 -13.50
CA LEU A 38 7.79 -5.33 -14.60
C LEU A 38 7.58 -3.84 -14.37
N SER A 39 7.29 -3.44 -13.13
CA SER A 39 7.15 -2.04 -12.75
C SER A 39 8.42 -1.23 -13.05
N ALA A 40 9.60 -1.81 -12.76
CA ALA A 40 10.87 -1.17 -13.05
C ALA A 40 11.14 -1.06 -14.56
N GLU A 41 10.88 -2.13 -15.30
CA GLU A 41 11.03 -2.12 -16.77
C GLU A 41 10.10 -1.11 -17.43
N ALA A 42 8.90 -0.96 -16.89
CA ALA A 42 7.88 -0.05 -17.40
C ALA A 42 8.16 1.44 -17.12
N LEU A 43 9.28 1.77 -16.48
CA LEU A 43 9.76 3.16 -16.40
C LEU A 43 10.08 3.71 -17.79
N ASN A 44 10.45 2.86 -18.74
CA ASN A 44 10.62 3.25 -20.13
C ASN A 44 9.26 3.61 -20.73
N PRO A 45 9.07 4.86 -21.26
CA PRO A 45 7.80 5.28 -21.86
C PRO A 45 7.34 4.43 -23.04
N ASP A 46 8.26 3.75 -23.70
CA ASP A 46 7.95 2.89 -24.85
C ASP A 46 7.50 1.48 -24.44
N HIS A 47 7.61 1.15 -23.15
CA HIS A 47 7.20 -0.16 -22.65
C HIS A 47 5.67 -0.30 -22.69
N PRO A 48 5.12 -1.45 -23.14
CA PRO A 48 3.67 -1.65 -23.23
C PRO A 48 2.92 -1.45 -21.90
N ALA A 49 3.55 -1.72 -20.77
CA ALA A 49 2.93 -1.57 -19.44
C ALA A 49 3.19 -0.20 -18.80
N HIS A 50 3.85 0.73 -19.50
CA HIS A 50 4.20 2.03 -18.94
C HIS A 50 2.97 2.77 -18.41
N ASP A 51 1.92 2.92 -19.23
CA ASP A 51 0.73 3.67 -18.82
C ASP A 51 0.00 3.01 -17.65
N TYR A 52 -0.04 1.70 -17.62
CA TYR A 52 -0.64 0.96 -16.51
C TYR A 52 0.03 1.32 -15.17
N PHE A 53 1.36 1.26 -15.11
CA PHE A 53 2.09 1.57 -13.89
C PHE A 53 2.09 3.07 -13.56
N ALA A 54 2.12 3.92 -14.56
CA ALA A 54 2.09 5.37 -14.36
C ALA A 54 0.75 5.85 -13.77
N THR A 55 -0.35 5.14 -14.01
CA THR A 55 -1.70 5.55 -13.58
C THR A 55 -2.29 4.69 -12.48
N ARG A 56 -1.64 3.59 -12.10
CA ARG A 56 -2.17 2.61 -11.13
C ARG A 56 -2.51 3.24 -9.78
N GLU A 57 -1.59 4.03 -9.24
CA GLU A 57 -1.81 4.69 -7.94
C GLU A 57 -3.00 5.63 -8.00
N GLU A 58 -3.14 6.40 -9.08
CA GLU A 58 -4.26 7.33 -9.26
C GLU A 58 -5.60 6.59 -9.30
N HIS A 59 -5.68 5.42 -9.93
CA HIS A 59 -6.90 4.63 -9.95
C HIS A 59 -7.32 4.20 -8.54
N VAL A 60 -6.37 3.76 -7.72
CA VAL A 60 -6.66 3.36 -6.35
C VAL A 60 -7.08 4.58 -5.51
N VAL A 61 -6.39 5.71 -5.67
CA VAL A 61 -6.72 6.94 -4.95
C VAL A 61 -8.11 7.45 -5.34
N ASP A 62 -8.48 7.35 -6.62
CA ASP A 62 -9.82 7.75 -7.08
C ASP A 62 -10.91 6.91 -6.40
N VAL A 63 -10.72 5.61 -6.28
CA VAL A 63 -11.66 4.74 -5.53
C VAL A 63 -11.69 5.15 -4.06
N ALA A 64 -10.53 5.39 -3.46
CA ALA A 64 -10.38 5.72 -2.05
C ALA A 64 -11.01 7.06 -1.67
N ARG A 65 -11.14 8.00 -2.61
CA ARG A 65 -11.82 9.29 -2.37
C ARG A 65 -13.28 9.13 -2.00
N ASN A 66 -13.90 8.01 -2.33
CA ASN A 66 -15.30 7.72 -1.99
C ASN A 66 -15.43 7.02 -0.62
N ILE A 67 -14.32 6.80 0.08
CA ILE A 67 -14.28 6.11 1.36
C ILE A 67 -14.14 7.13 2.49
N ARG A 68 -14.91 6.94 3.55
CA ARG A 68 -14.85 7.80 4.74
C ARG A 68 -13.86 7.20 5.75
N TRP A 69 -12.60 7.42 5.50
CA TRP A 69 -11.53 6.91 6.36
C TRP A 69 -11.58 7.52 7.77
N ARG A 70 -11.34 6.69 8.78
CA ARG A 70 -11.14 7.18 10.13
C ARG A 70 -9.66 7.58 10.27
N VAL A 71 -9.42 8.90 10.29
CA VAL A 71 -8.08 9.47 10.43
C VAL A 71 -8.06 10.51 11.55
N PRO A 72 -6.90 10.75 12.16
CA PRO A 72 -6.78 11.82 13.16
C PRO A 72 -7.14 13.19 12.57
N ALA A 73 -7.56 14.12 13.44
CA ALA A 73 -7.86 15.48 13.01
C ALA A 73 -6.66 16.13 12.33
N GLY A 74 -6.92 16.80 11.21
CA GLY A 74 -5.86 17.49 10.44
C GLY A 74 -5.03 16.61 9.52
N VAL A 75 -5.27 15.29 9.51
CA VAL A 75 -4.56 14.36 8.63
C VAL A 75 -5.28 14.26 7.29
N ASP A 76 -4.51 14.39 6.20
CA ASP A 76 -5.00 14.20 4.84
C ASP A 76 -4.90 12.72 4.47
N ALA A 77 -6.05 12.05 4.33
CA ALA A 77 -6.11 10.63 4.00
C ALA A 77 -5.43 10.30 2.66
N GLU A 78 -5.57 11.17 1.65
CA GLU A 78 -4.94 10.94 0.34
C GLU A 78 -3.42 10.92 0.46
N GLN A 79 -2.82 11.83 1.20
CA GLN A 79 -1.37 11.85 1.43
C GLN A 79 -0.90 10.58 2.14
N MET A 80 -1.68 10.09 3.10
CA MET A 80 -1.35 8.86 3.81
C MET A 80 -1.43 7.64 2.90
N LEU A 81 -2.40 7.61 1.99
CA LEU A 81 -2.50 6.54 1.00
C LEU A 81 -1.29 6.54 0.07
N ARG A 82 -0.88 7.70 -0.43
CA ARG A 82 0.29 7.82 -1.32
C ARG A 82 1.58 7.44 -0.61
N ALA A 83 1.76 7.85 0.65
CA ALA A 83 2.90 7.47 1.46
C ALA A 83 2.95 5.95 1.68
N GLY A 84 1.79 5.34 1.90
CA GLY A 84 1.67 3.89 2.03
C GLY A 84 2.09 3.15 0.76
N PHE A 85 1.71 3.64 -0.42
CA PHE A 85 2.16 3.07 -1.70
C PHE A 85 3.68 3.10 -1.82
N ALA A 86 4.29 4.26 -1.56
CA ALA A 86 5.73 4.41 -1.65
C ALA A 86 6.46 3.49 -0.67
N MET A 87 5.96 3.39 0.56
CA MET A 87 6.53 2.51 1.59
C MET A 87 6.38 1.04 1.19
N MET A 88 5.21 0.65 0.69
CA MET A 88 4.93 -0.73 0.26
C MET A 88 5.87 -1.14 -0.86
N ASP A 89 6.03 -0.32 -1.89
CA ASP A 89 6.92 -0.61 -3.00
C ASP A 89 8.36 -0.80 -2.52
N GLY A 90 8.82 0.06 -1.63
CA GLY A 90 10.17 -0.02 -1.08
C GLY A 90 10.39 -1.24 -0.19
N ILE A 91 9.44 -1.55 0.70
CA ILE A 91 9.58 -2.67 1.63
C ILE A 91 9.52 -4.02 0.90
N GLN A 92 8.71 -4.13 -0.14
CA GLN A 92 8.63 -5.37 -0.93
C GLN A 92 9.94 -5.68 -1.65
N LEU A 93 10.64 -4.67 -2.17
CA LEU A 93 11.96 -4.87 -2.76
C LEU A 93 12.97 -5.38 -1.73
N ARG A 94 12.97 -4.81 -0.53
CA ARG A 94 13.85 -5.24 0.55
C ARG A 94 13.56 -6.68 0.99
N TRP A 95 12.29 -7.02 1.09
CA TRP A 95 11.84 -8.37 1.42
C TRP A 95 12.33 -9.40 0.39
N LEU A 96 12.17 -9.08 -0.90
CA LEU A 96 12.57 -9.99 -1.99
C LEU A 96 14.09 -10.17 -2.10
N ARG A 97 14.88 -9.18 -1.68
CA ARG A 97 16.34 -9.25 -1.75
C ARG A 97 16.96 -10.24 -0.78
N LYS A 98 16.29 -10.53 0.34
CA LYS A 98 16.80 -11.44 1.38
C LYS A 98 15.73 -12.49 1.69
N PRO A 99 15.80 -13.68 1.07
CA PRO A 99 14.84 -14.76 1.34
C PRO A 99 14.76 -15.11 2.83
N GLY A 100 13.58 -15.52 3.27
CA GLY A 100 13.34 -15.94 4.65
C GLY A 100 12.86 -14.83 5.58
N GLN A 101 12.75 -13.59 5.11
CA GLN A 101 12.14 -12.51 5.90
C GLN A 101 10.62 -12.61 5.88
N ASP A 102 9.99 -12.11 6.95
CA ASP A 102 8.54 -12.03 7.08
C ASP A 102 8.07 -10.63 6.68
N LEU A 103 7.35 -10.54 5.56
CA LEU A 103 6.85 -9.26 5.06
C LEU A 103 5.88 -8.60 6.03
N ASN A 104 5.03 -9.39 6.71
CA ASN A 104 4.10 -8.85 7.71
C ASN A 104 4.84 -8.17 8.86
N ALA A 105 5.91 -8.79 9.35
CA ALA A 105 6.73 -8.22 10.42
C ALA A 105 7.47 -6.96 9.96
N MET A 106 7.95 -6.96 8.73
CA MET A 106 8.61 -5.78 8.13
C MET A 106 7.64 -4.61 8.01
N TRP A 107 6.42 -4.88 7.56
CA TRP A 107 5.38 -3.85 7.46
C TRP A 107 4.96 -3.32 8.81
N ALA A 108 4.86 -4.16 9.83
CA ALA A 108 4.49 -3.73 11.19
C ALA A 108 5.43 -2.63 11.71
N ARG A 109 6.72 -2.71 11.38
CA ARG A 109 7.68 -1.64 11.72
C ARG A 109 7.42 -0.35 10.95
N CYS A 110 6.96 -0.45 9.69
CA CYS A 110 6.58 0.72 8.91
C CYS A 110 5.36 1.43 9.48
N GLU A 111 4.42 0.69 10.06
CA GLU A 111 3.22 1.26 10.68
C GLU A 111 3.56 2.23 11.81
N ASP A 112 4.59 1.97 12.57
CA ASP A 112 5.00 2.85 13.66
C ASP A 112 5.48 4.21 13.15
N VAL A 113 5.96 4.26 11.92
CA VAL A 113 6.39 5.50 11.26
C VAL A 113 5.22 6.20 10.56
N LEU A 114 4.40 5.44 9.83
CA LEU A 114 3.27 5.99 9.08
C LEU A 114 2.13 6.44 9.98
N PHE A 115 1.86 5.68 11.03
CA PHE A 115 0.73 5.88 11.94
C PHE A 115 1.20 5.98 13.39
N PRO A 116 1.99 7.01 13.74
CA PRO A 116 2.59 7.09 15.06
C PRO A 116 1.57 7.28 16.17
N LEU A 117 1.83 6.64 17.31
CA LEU A 117 1.08 6.86 18.53
C LEU A 117 1.70 8.02 19.33
N PRO A 118 0.92 8.78 20.10
CA PRO A 118 -0.52 8.59 20.35
C PRO A 118 -1.45 9.18 19.27
N GLN A 119 -0.94 9.92 18.28
CA GLN A 119 -1.74 10.62 17.29
C GLN A 119 -2.76 9.70 16.60
N TRP A 120 -2.34 8.49 16.24
CA TRP A 120 -3.17 7.52 15.52
C TRP A 120 -3.94 6.57 16.41
N GLU A 121 -4.02 6.82 17.71
CA GLU A 121 -4.80 5.99 18.63
C GLU A 121 -6.25 5.89 18.15
N GLY A 122 -6.75 4.65 18.01
CA GLY A 122 -8.09 4.37 17.48
C GLY A 122 -8.23 4.47 15.95
N CYS A 123 -7.17 4.85 15.24
CA CYS A 123 -7.15 5.01 13.78
C CYS A 123 -6.18 4.04 13.09
N ARG A 124 -5.60 3.12 13.84
CA ARG A 124 -4.66 2.15 13.27
C ARG A 124 -4.87 0.72 13.76
#